data_a130a7eca6ffcbff786007f4e58fbfc5
#
_entry.id   a130a7eca6ffcbff786007f4e58fbfc5
#
_cell.length_a   1.000
_cell.length_b   1.000
_cell.length_c   1.000
_cell.angle_alpha   90.00
_cell.angle_beta   90.00
_cell.angle_gamma   90.00
#
_symmetry.space_group_name_H-M   'P 1'
#
loop_
_entity.id
_entity.type
_entity.pdbx_description
1 polymer ?
#
loop_
_entity_poly.entity_id
_entity_poly.type
_entity_poly.pdbx_seq_one_letter_code
_entity_poly.pdbx_strand_id
1 'polypeptide(L)'
;MPKVHPTAIVHPTAVLSDGVEIGAYSIVEADVVIGPGTVLRDHAILRRYTTIGQNNIVDSYAVLGGLPQDLKFNPRTASHLRAGDDNVFREGVTISRATSEGEATIVGNRTYWMTAAHAGHNAVVEDDAILVNGSALAGYTVLGRGAILSANVLVHQFCWVGEGAMSQGNSATSMNIAPFTLFGGEQSCLP
;
A
#
# COMPACT_ATOMS: atom_id res chain seq x y z
N MET A 1 -26.04 -3.45 -0.73
CA MET A 1 -25.91 -2.01 -0.42
C MET A 1 -24.76 -1.80 0.55
N PRO A 2 -23.97 -0.72 0.44
CA PRO A 2 -22.92 -0.36 1.40
C PRO A 2 -23.49 -0.11 2.80
N LYS A 3 -22.72 -0.47 3.84
CA LYS A 3 -22.99 -0.13 5.24
C LYS A 3 -21.99 0.94 5.69
N VAL A 4 -22.47 2.14 5.99
CA VAL A 4 -21.63 3.27 6.39
C VAL A 4 -21.98 3.69 7.82
N HIS A 5 -20.98 3.71 8.70
CA HIS A 5 -21.19 4.17 10.08
C HIS A 5 -21.58 5.66 10.08
N PRO A 6 -22.52 6.11 10.95
CA PRO A 6 -23.02 7.49 10.93
C PRO A 6 -21.94 8.58 11.17
N THR A 7 -20.81 8.24 11.79
CA THR A 7 -19.70 9.16 12.02
C THR A 7 -18.63 9.13 10.93
N ALA A 8 -18.76 8.25 9.93
CA ALA A 8 -17.83 8.22 8.80
C ALA A 8 -18.08 9.42 7.87
N ILE A 9 -17.01 9.92 7.27
CA ILE A 9 -17.08 11.02 6.29
C ILE A 9 -16.82 10.42 4.92
N VAL A 10 -17.84 10.34 4.09
CA VAL A 10 -17.73 9.82 2.72
C VAL A 10 -18.09 10.93 1.74
N HIS A 11 -17.14 11.25 0.83
CA HIS A 11 -17.37 12.28 -0.17
C HIS A 11 -18.45 11.84 -1.18
N PRO A 12 -19.35 12.74 -1.63
CA PRO A 12 -20.46 12.39 -2.56
C PRO A 12 -20.01 11.80 -3.91
N THR A 13 -18.78 12.07 -4.36
CA THR A 13 -18.23 11.49 -5.61
C THR A 13 -17.54 10.16 -5.41
N ALA A 14 -17.41 9.68 -4.17
CA ALA A 14 -16.87 8.35 -3.91
C ALA A 14 -17.86 7.27 -4.39
N VAL A 15 -17.32 6.23 -5.00
CA VAL A 15 -18.10 5.09 -5.50
C VAL A 15 -17.90 3.89 -4.56
N LEU A 16 -18.96 3.50 -3.89
CA LEU A 16 -18.97 2.35 -2.99
C LEU A 16 -19.77 1.21 -3.64
N SER A 17 -19.15 0.07 -3.87
CA SER A 17 -19.81 -1.11 -4.41
C SER A 17 -20.65 -1.85 -3.34
N ASP A 18 -21.41 -2.86 -3.76
CA ASP A 18 -22.22 -3.66 -2.84
C ASP A 18 -21.37 -4.38 -1.78
N GLY A 19 -21.89 -4.46 -0.57
CA GLY A 19 -21.25 -5.14 0.55
C GLY A 19 -20.07 -4.39 1.18
N VAL A 20 -19.76 -3.17 0.72
CA VAL A 20 -18.74 -2.32 1.36
C VAL A 20 -19.19 -1.94 2.77
N GLU A 21 -18.29 -2.05 3.73
CA GLU A 21 -18.51 -1.61 5.11
C GLU A 21 -17.50 -0.50 5.49
N ILE A 22 -18.00 0.62 6.02
CA ILE A 22 -17.18 1.76 6.45
C ILE A 22 -17.36 1.97 7.95
N GLY A 23 -16.29 1.77 8.71
CA GLY A 23 -16.24 1.90 10.17
C GLY A 23 -16.33 3.34 10.68
N ALA A 24 -16.42 3.48 11.99
CA ALA A 24 -16.56 4.77 12.65
C ALA A 24 -15.38 5.70 12.39
N TYR A 25 -15.66 6.99 12.18
CA TYR A 25 -14.66 8.03 11.96
C TYR A 25 -13.71 7.80 10.77
N SER A 26 -14.02 6.87 9.88
CA SER A 26 -13.28 6.67 8.64
C SER A 26 -13.56 7.80 7.66
N ILE A 27 -12.57 8.10 6.82
CA ILE A 27 -12.66 9.17 5.81
C ILE A 27 -12.44 8.56 4.42
N VAL A 28 -13.40 8.77 3.54
CA VAL A 28 -13.31 8.43 2.11
C VAL A 28 -13.40 9.72 1.32
N GLU A 29 -12.29 10.13 0.71
CA GLU A 29 -12.21 11.40 -0.02
C GLU A 29 -12.86 11.31 -1.41
N ALA A 30 -12.84 12.44 -2.14
CA ALA A 30 -13.37 12.54 -3.50
C ALA A 30 -12.68 11.57 -4.46
N ASP A 31 -13.43 11.09 -5.46
CA ASP A 31 -12.90 10.28 -6.57
C ASP A 31 -12.22 8.95 -6.09
N VAL A 32 -12.65 8.44 -4.95
CA VAL A 32 -12.29 7.12 -4.43
C VAL A 32 -13.26 6.08 -4.97
N VAL A 33 -12.74 4.91 -5.35
CA VAL A 33 -13.54 3.77 -5.80
C VAL A 33 -13.23 2.56 -4.91
N ILE A 34 -14.27 1.95 -4.33
CA ILE A 34 -14.15 0.79 -3.43
C ILE A 34 -14.96 -0.38 -4.00
N GLY A 35 -14.26 -1.48 -4.30
CA GLY A 35 -14.83 -2.71 -4.82
C GLY A 35 -15.66 -3.49 -3.78
N PRO A 36 -16.45 -4.49 -4.26
CA PRO A 36 -17.43 -5.22 -3.44
C PRO A 36 -16.81 -5.91 -2.23
N GLY A 37 -17.52 -5.97 -1.13
CA GLY A 37 -17.12 -6.72 0.08
C GLY A 37 -15.91 -6.15 0.83
N THR A 38 -15.35 -5.05 0.39
CA THR A 38 -14.22 -4.38 1.07
C THR A 38 -14.69 -3.73 2.37
N VAL A 39 -13.87 -3.89 3.42
CA VAL A 39 -14.14 -3.38 4.77
C VAL A 39 -13.09 -2.36 5.19
N LEU A 40 -13.53 -1.15 5.52
CA LEU A 40 -12.72 -0.16 6.22
C LEU A 40 -13.08 -0.22 7.71
N ARG A 41 -12.09 -0.49 8.57
CA ARG A 41 -12.23 -0.42 10.01
C ARG A 41 -12.25 1.04 10.47
N ASP A 42 -12.44 1.25 11.75
CA ASP A 42 -12.56 2.59 12.35
C ASP A 42 -11.30 3.44 12.10
N HIS A 43 -11.48 4.73 11.81
CA HIS A 43 -10.40 5.69 11.55
C HIS A 43 -9.54 5.38 10.30
N ALA A 44 -9.93 4.49 9.41
CA ALA A 44 -9.24 4.27 8.15
C ALA A 44 -9.44 5.46 7.19
N ILE A 45 -8.44 5.79 6.39
CA ILE A 45 -8.50 6.93 5.46
C ILE A 45 -8.14 6.49 4.05
N LEU A 46 -9.07 6.68 3.12
CA LEU A 46 -8.79 6.59 1.68
C LEU A 46 -8.73 7.98 1.09
N ARG A 47 -7.56 8.35 0.58
CA ARG A 47 -7.32 9.65 -0.03
C ARG A 47 -7.77 9.67 -1.48
N ARG A 48 -7.95 10.89 -1.99
CA ARG A 48 -8.39 11.15 -3.36
C ARG A 48 -7.59 10.37 -4.41
N TYR A 49 -8.28 9.91 -5.47
CA TYR A 49 -7.72 9.11 -6.57
C TYR A 49 -7.24 7.70 -6.17
N THR A 50 -7.77 7.16 -5.08
CA THR A 50 -7.53 5.78 -4.68
C THR A 50 -8.61 4.87 -5.25
N THR A 51 -8.20 3.80 -5.90
CA THR A 51 -9.07 2.69 -6.30
C THR A 51 -8.59 1.42 -5.59
N ILE A 52 -9.51 0.76 -4.89
CA ILE A 52 -9.25 -0.56 -4.29
C ILE A 52 -10.30 -1.55 -4.77
N GLY A 53 -9.87 -2.79 -5.05
CA GLY A 53 -10.71 -3.87 -5.54
C GLY A 53 -11.65 -4.45 -4.49
N GLN A 54 -12.02 -5.70 -4.68
CA GLN A 54 -12.97 -6.41 -3.81
C GLN A 54 -12.29 -7.07 -2.61
N ASN A 55 -13.09 -7.36 -1.57
CA ASN A 55 -12.74 -8.14 -0.37
C ASN A 55 -11.48 -7.66 0.37
N ASN A 56 -11.09 -6.40 0.23
CA ASN A 56 -9.95 -5.86 0.96
C ASN A 56 -10.34 -5.54 2.40
N ILE A 57 -9.38 -5.67 3.32
CA ILE A 57 -9.52 -5.22 4.71
C ILE A 57 -8.53 -4.07 4.92
N VAL A 58 -9.05 -2.92 5.34
CA VAL A 58 -8.25 -1.73 5.68
C VAL A 58 -8.46 -1.46 7.17
N ASP A 59 -7.45 -1.79 7.98
CA ASP A 59 -7.54 -1.67 9.44
C ASP A 59 -7.38 -0.22 9.91
N SER A 60 -7.58 -0.02 11.19
CA SER A 60 -7.64 1.30 11.82
C SER A 60 -6.35 2.09 11.60
N TYR A 61 -6.51 3.39 11.35
CA TYR A 61 -5.42 4.33 11.09
C TYR A 61 -4.58 4.06 9.83
N ALA A 62 -4.94 3.10 9.00
CA ALA A 62 -4.31 2.95 7.69
C ALA A 62 -4.68 4.15 6.79
N VAL A 63 -3.70 4.67 6.03
CA VAL A 63 -3.88 5.79 5.10
C VAL A 63 -3.45 5.35 3.70
N LEU A 64 -4.41 5.11 2.83
CA LEU A 64 -4.14 4.68 1.46
C LEU A 64 -4.33 5.86 0.48
N GLY A 65 -3.38 6.04 -0.43
CA GLY A 65 -3.37 7.12 -1.41
C GLY A 65 -2.87 8.46 -0.88
N GLY A 66 -2.07 8.45 0.19
CA GLY A 66 -1.44 9.66 0.74
C GLY A 66 -0.66 10.44 -0.31
N LEU A 67 -0.42 11.74 -0.05
CA LEU A 67 0.41 12.54 -0.94
C LEU A 67 1.85 11.99 -0.98
N PRO A 68 2.49 11.97 -2.16
CA PRO A 68 3.90 11.64 -2.27
C PRO A 68 4.77 12.47 -1.33
N GLN A 69 5.71 11.83 -0.66
CA GLN A 69 6.71 12.51 0.18
C GLN A 69 7.87 13.00 -0.69
N ASP A 70 7.56 13.75 -1.74
CA ASP A 70 8.50 14.36 -2.66
C ASP A 70 8.35 15.89 -2.58
N LEU A 71 9.44 16.58 -2.26
CA LEU A 71 9.44 18.04 -2.11
C LEU A 71 9.02 18.80 -3.38
N LYS A 72 9.12 18.17 -4.56
CA LYS A 72 8.73 18.76 -5.84
C LYS A 72 7.30 18.41 -6.23
N PHE A 73 6.61 17.57 -5.47
CA PHE A 73 5.27 17.13 -5.82
C PHE A 73 4.26 18.29 -5.77
N ASN A 74 3.49 18.42 -6.84
CA ASN A 74 2.35 19.33 -6.86
C ASN A 74 1.08 18.60 -6.37
N PRO A 75 0.48 18.99 -5.23
CA PRO A 75 -0.71 18.32 -4.68
C PRO A 75 -1.94 18.33 -5.62
N ARG A 76 -1.96 19.19 -6.66
CA ARG A 76 -3.04 19.24 -7.66
C ARG A 76 -2.91 18.16 -8.74
N THR A 77 -1.77 17.48 -8.84
CA THR A 77 -1.55 16.40 -9.82
C THR A 77 -2.56 15.28 -9.62
N ALA A 78 -3.26 14.89 -10.68
CA ALA A 78 -4.17 13.75 -10.65
C ALA A 78 -3.39 12.44 -10.90
N SER A 79 -2.70 11.98 -9.88
CA SER A 79 -2.01 10.68 -9.82
C SER A 79 -2.77 9.71 -8.91
N HIS A 80 -2.50 8.42 -8.99
CA HIS A 80 -3.37 7.40 -8.44
C HIS A 80 -2.65 6.45 -7.49
N LEU A 81 -3.43 5.83 -6.60
CA LEU A 81 -3.16 4.52 -6.00
C LEU A 81 -4.17 3.53 -6.57
N ARG A 82 -3.70 2.37 -7.03
CA ARG A 82 -4.54 1.27 -7.46
C ARG A 82 -4.14 -0.01 -6.72
N ALA A 83 -5.05 -0.54 -5.93
CA ALA A 83 -4.89 -1.82 -5.26
C ALA A 83 -5.90 -2.83 -5.81
N GLY A 84 -5.45 -4.06 -5.99
CA GLY A 84 -6.29 -5.17 -6.43
C GLY A 84 -7.18 -5.73 -5.32
N ASP A 85 -7.37 -7.03 -5.36
CA ASP A 85 -8.35 -7.77 -4.57
C ASP A 85 -7.72 -8.51 -3.39
N ASP A 86 -8.54 -8.83 -2.38
CA ASP A 86 -8.21 -9.72 -1.27
C ASP A 86 -6.96 -9.31 -0.45
N ASN A 87 -6.66 -8.01 -0.40
CA ASN A 87 -5.52 -7.49 0.36
C ASN A 87 -5.90 -7.19 1.81
N VAL A 88 -4.91 -7.29 2.70
CA VAL A 88 -5.05 -6.90 4.10
C VAL A 88 -4.04 -5.81 4.43
N PHE A 89 -4.55 -4.63 4.77
CA PHE A 89 -3.74 -3.49 5.23
C PHE A 89 -3.98 -3.31 6.74
N ARG A 90 -3.01 -3.73 7.56
CA ARG A 90 -3.11 -3.65 9.01
C ARG A 90 -2.94 -2.22 9.52
N GLU A 91 -3.02 -2.06 10.81
CA GLU A 91 -3.09 -0.76 11.50
C GLU A 91 -1.91 0.15 11.12
N GLY A 92 -2.21 1.39 10.77
CA GLY A 92 -1.20 2.41 10.48
C GLY A 92 -0.41 2.19 9.19
N VAL A 93 -0.81 1.26 8.33
CA VAL A 93 -0.22 1.13 6.99
C VAL A 93 -0.39 2.42 6.22
N THR A 94 0.67 2.85 5.52
CA THR A 94 0.60 4.04 4.67
C THR A 94 1.09 3.76 3.26
N ILE A 95 0.34 4.19 2.25
CA ILE A 95 0.73 4.05 0.84
C ILE A 95 0.54 5.40 0.16
N SER A 96 1.61 5.93 -0.45
CA SER A 96 1.54 7.15 -1.24
C SER A 96 1.05 6.87 -2.65
N ARG A 97 0.26 7.78 -3.23
CA ARG A 97 -0.06 7.74 -4.66
C ARG A 97 1.16 8.13 -5.51
N ALA A 98 1.09 7.96 -6.82
CA ALA A 98 2.20 8.31 -7.73
C ALA A 98 2.46 9.82 -7.82
N THR A 99 3.57 10.21 -8.43
CA THR A 99 4.00 11.62 -8.53
C THR A 99 3.53 12.33 -9.81
N SER A 100 3.30 11.61 -10.90
CA SER A 100 3.00 12.19 -12.21
C SER A 100 1.55 12.00 -12.60
N GLU A 101 1.05 12.89 -13.45
CA GLU A 101 -0.31 12.86 -13.97
C GLU A 101 -0.64 11.52 -14.63
N GLY A 102 -1.74 10.92 -14.24
CA GLY A 102 -2.22 9.63 -14.77
C GLY A 102 -1.45 8.39 -14.29
N GLU A 103 -0.26 8.54 -13.68
CA GLU A 103 0.49 7.41 -13.12
C GLU A 103 -0.14 6.88 -11.83
N ALA A 104 0.25 5.66 -11.45
CA ALA A 104 -0.24 5.02 -10.24
C ALA A 104 0.87 4.32 -9.44
N THR A 105 0.76 4.35 -8.13
CA THR A 105 1.32 3.33 -7.25
C THR A 105 0.43 2.11 -7.35
N ILE A 106 1.00 0.92 -7.48
CA ILE A 106 0.27 -0.32 -7.76
C ILE A 106 0.45 -1.30 -6.61
N VAL A 107 -0.66 -1.87 -6.18
CA VAL A 107 -0.70 -3.03 -5.27
C VAL A 107 -1.48 -4.14 -5.96
N GLY A 108 -0.90 -5.31 -6.06
CA GLY A 108 -1.51 -6.50 -6.63
C GLY A 108 -2.64 -7.07 -5.75
N ASN A 109 -2.80 -8.37 -5.82
CA ASN A 109 -3.84 -9.09 -5.10
C ASN A 109 -3.25 -9.93 -3.96
N ARG A 110 -4.04 -10.23 -2.92
CA ARG A 110 -3.69 -11.12 -1.79
C ARG A 110 -2.41 -10.70 -1.08
N THR A 111 -2.08 -9.41 -1.10
CA THR A 111 -0.92 -8.89 -0.36
C THR A 111 -1.26 -8.71 1.12
N TYR A 112 -0.27 -8.91 1.99
CA TYR A 112 -0.45 -8.75 3.42
C TYR A 112 0.51 -7.71 3.99
N TRP A 113 -0.05 -6.61 4.47
CA TRP A 113 0.68 -5.47 5.03
C TRP A 113 0.50 -5.44 6.53
N MET A 114 1.55 -5.74 7.29
CA MET A 114 1.49 -5.69 8.74
C MET A 114 1.60 -4.26 9.26
N THR A 115 1.40 -4.10 10.55
CA THR A 115 1.32 -2.81 11.24
C THR A 115 2.46 -1.87 10.86
N ALA A 116 2.10 -0.63 10.49
CA ALA A 116 3.02 0.45 10.11
C ALA A 116 3.91 0.17 8.89
N ALA A 117 3.58 -0.83 8.06
CA ALA A 117 4.28 -0.99 6.78
C ALA A 117 4.00 0.19 5.84
N HIS A 118 4.97 0.53 4.98
CA HIS A 118 4.90 1.69 4.11
C HIS A 118 5.28 1.38 2.66
N ALA A 119 4.57 2.00 1.70
CA ALA A 119 5.04 2.11 0.33
C ALA A 119 5.06 3.56 -0.14
N GLY A 120 6.21 3.98 -0.67
CA GLY A 120 6.41 5.26 -1.32
C GLY A 120 5.69 5.34 -2.67
N HIS A 121 5.70 6.54 -3.23
CA HIS A 121 5.06 6.82 -4.52
C HIS A 121 5.63 5.98 -5.67
N ASN A 122 4.82 5.64 -6.64
CA ASN A 122 5.21 4.86 -7.82
C ASN A 122 5.77 3.45 -7.50
N ALA A 123 5.62 2.98 -6.26
CA ALA A 123 5.99 1.61 -5.92
C ALA A 123 5.02 0.62 -6.59
N VAL A 124 5.53 -0.55 -6.92
CA VAL A 124 4.74 -1.69 -7.43
C VAL A 124 4.94 -2.86 -6.47
N VAL A 125 3.85 -3.32 -5.88
CA VAL A 125 3.84 -4.52 -5.03
C VAL A 125 3.01 -5.57 -5.75
N GLU A 126 3.66 -6.65 -6.16
CA GLU A 126 3.00 -7.71 -6.90
C GLU A 126 2.19 -8.63 -5.98
N ASP A 127 1.44 -9.56 -6.59
CA ASP A 127 0.55 -10.49 -5.90
C ASP A 127 1.27 -11.29 -4.80
N ASP A 128 0.54 -11.65 -3.75
CA ASP A 128 0.98 -12.54 -2.68
C ASP A 128 2.17 -12.02 -1.84
N ALA A 129 2.61 -10.78 -2.05
CA ALA A 129 3.72 -10.18 -1.30
C ALA A 129 3.34 -9.88 0.15
N ILE A 130 4.32 -9.99 1.05
CA ILE A 130 4.15 -9.74 2.49
C ILE A 130 5.12 -8.67 2.96
N LEU A 131 4.58 -7.62 3.56
CA LEU A 131 5.33 -6.56 4.23
C LEU A 131 5.11 -6.67 5.74
N VAL A 132 6.15 -7.11 6.46
CA VAL A 132 6.07 -7.29 7.92
C VAL A 132 6.19 -5.93 8.62
N ASN A 133 5.90 -5.87 9.90
CA ASN A 133 5.80 -4.66 10.71
C ASN A 133 6.94 -3.65 10.44
N GLY A 134 6.57 -2.41 10.15
CA GLY A 134 7.52 -1.31 9.95
C GLY A 134 8.43 -1.43 8.73
N SER A 135 8.23 -2.41 7.86
CA SER A 135 8.97 -2.47 6.59
C SER A 135 8.54 -1.36 5.65
N ALA A 136 9.48 -0.85 4.85
CA ALA A 136 9.20 0.27 3.96
C ALA A 136 9.85 0.12 2.59
N LEU A 137 9.08 0.44 1.58
CA LEU A 137 9.48 0.60 0.19
C LEU A 137 9.59 2.10 -0.11
N ALA A 138 10.74 2.57 -0.55
CA ALA A 138 10.88 3.93 -1.05
C ALA A 138 10.23 4.08 -2.44
N GLY A 139 10.26 5.28 -3.00
CA GLY A 139 9.63 5.55 -4.31
C GLY A 139 10.22 4.71 -5.45
N TYR A 140 9.37 4.36 -6.43
CA TYR A 140 9.75 3.59 -7.64
C TYR A 140 10.35 2.20 -7.36
N THR A 141 10.07 1.61 -6.20
CA THR A 141 10.50 0.24 -5.90
C THR A 141 9.54 -0.77 -6.50
N VAL A 142 10.05 -1.97 -6.77
CA VAL A 142 9.22 -3.12 -7.14
C VAL A 142 9.46 -4.24 -6.14
N LEU A 143 8.37 -4.74 -5.54
CA LEU A 143 8.37 -5.93 -4.70
C LEU A 143 7.70 -7.07 -5.47
N GLY A 144 8.48 -8.05 -5.87
CA GLY A 144 8.04 -9.17 -6.69
C GLY A 144 7.04 -10.08 -5.99
N ARG A 145 6.35 -10.89 -6.79
CA ARG A 145 5.32 -11.82 -6.33
C ARG A 145 5.81 -12.70 -5.20
N GLY A 146 5.03 -12.83 -4.14
CA GLY A 146 5.33 -13.68 -3.00
C GLY A 146 6.60 -13.31 -2.24
N ALA A 147 7.23 -12.17 -2.53
CA ALA A 147 8.39 -11.70 -1.77
C ALA A 147 7.98 -11.26 -0.37
N ILE A 148 8.88 -11.46 0.60
CA ILE A 148 8.62 -11.17 2.01
C ILE A 148 9.65 -10.17 2.53
N LEU A 149 9.21 -8.98 2.89
CA LEU A 149 10.01 -8.04 3.66
C LEU A 149 9.78 -8.28 5.16
N SER A 150 10.79 -8.77 5.87
CA SER A 150 10.72 -8.96 7.32
C SER A 150 10.64 -7.62 8.06
N ALA A 151 10.48 -7.68 9.39
CA ALA A 151 10.25 -6.48 10.19
C ALA A 151 11.37 -5.43 10.04
N ASN A 152 10.98 -4.15 9.93
CA ASN A 152 11.88 -2.99 9.83
C ASN A 152 12.88 -3.08 8.66
N VAL A 153 12.50 -3.68 7.56
CA VAL A 153 13.32 -3.72 6.34
C VAL A 153 13.05 -2.50 5.48
N LEU A 154 14.13 -1.86 5.00
CA LEU A 154 14.04 -0.69 4.14
C LEU A 154 14.58 -1.04 2.75
N VAL A 155 13.79 -0.76 1.71
CA VAL A 155 14.21 -0.89 0.31
C VAL A 155 14.37 0.51 -0.28
N HIS A 156 15.60 0.83 -0.74
CA HIS A 156 15.92 2.13 -1.33
C HIS A 156 15.15 2.35 -2.64
N GLN A 157 14.94 3.61 -2.98
CA GLN A 157 14.25 4.01 -4.22
C GLN A 157 14.88 3.37 -5.47
N PHE A 158 14.05 3.07 -6.46
CA PHE A 158 14.43 2.44 -7.75
C PHE A 158 14.98 1.02 -7.64
N CYS A 159 14.95 0.39 -6.46
CA CYS A 159 15.37 -1.00 -6.31
C CYS A 159 14.22 -1.96 -6.63
N TRP A 160 14.61 -3.15 -7.08
CA TRP A 160 13.73 -4.26 -7.34
C TRP A 160 14.06 -5.43 -6.42
N VAL A 161 13.06 -5.99 -5.76
CA VAL A 161 13.15 -7.23 -4.97
C VAL A 161 12.44 -8.33 -5.75
N GLY A 162 13.17 -9.37 -6.13
CA GLY A 162 12.67 -10.43 -6.98
C GLY A 162 11.58 -11.29 -6.35
N GLU A 163 10.86 -12.01 -7.20
CA GLU A 163 9.84 -12.98 -6.83
C GLU A 163 10.34 -13.96 -5.77
N GLY A 164 9.54 -14.22 -4.73
CA GLY A 164 9.86 -15.18 -3.68
C GLY A 164 11.11 -14.87 -2.86
N ALA A 165 11.73 -13.70 -3.03
CA ALA A 165 12.85 -13.29 -2.20
C ALA A 165 12.38 -12.96 -0.77
N MET A 166 13.23 -13.23 0.21
CA MET A 166 12.94 -12.94 1.62
C MET A 166 14.07 -12.12 2.25
N SER A 167 13.72 -11.10 3.01
CA SER A 167 14.67 -10.31 3.74
C SER A 167 14.85 -10.81 5.19
N GLN A 168 16.04 -10.63 5.73
CA GLN A 168 16.25 -10.69 7.18
C GLN A 168 15.73 -9.40 7.83
N GLY A 169 15.12 -9.49 9.01
CA GLY A 169 14.64 -8.33 9.76
C GLY A 169 15.75 -7.32 10.11
N ASN A 170 15.36 -6.06 10.33
CA ASN A 170 16.26 -4.94 10.64
C ASN A 170 17.39 -4.76 9.61
N SER A 171 17.10 -4.98 8.32
CA SER A 171 18.06 -4.80 7.24
C SER A 171 17.63 -3.71 6.26
N ALA A 172 18.56 -3.24 5.44
CA ALA A 172 18.28 -2.32 4.36
C ALA A 172 19.00 -2.76 3.09
N THR A 173 18.41 -2.45 1.93
CA THR A 173 19.07 -2.68 0.64
C THR A 173 18.97 -1.45 -0.24
N SER A 174 20.09 -1.13 -0.92
CA SER A 174 20.19 -0.14 -1.99
C SER A 174 20.47 -0.79 -3.35
N MET A 175 20.30 -2.09 -3.44
CA MET A 175 20.55 -2.89 -4.65
C MET A 175 19.37 -3.74 -5.01
N ASN A 176 19.32 -4.17 -6.27
CA ASN A 176 18.34 -5.14 -6.73
C ASN A 176 18.63 -6.51 -6.12
N ILE A 177 17.59 -7.21 -5.72
CA ILE A 177 17.65 -8.53 -5.09
C ILE A 177 17.13 -9.57 -6.09
N ALA A 178 17.92 -10.60 -6.34
CA ALA A 178 17.54 -11.69 -7.25
C ALA A 178 16.33 -12.48 -6.72
N PRO A 179 15.51 -13.08 -7.60
CA PRO A 179 14.41 -13.95 -7.18
C PRO A 179 14.88 -15.12 -6.32
N PHE A 180 14.00 -15.56 -5.42
CA PHE A 180 14.19 -16.74 -4.55
C PHE A 180 15.46 -16.70 -3.69
N THR A 181 15.92 -15.49 -3.33
CA THR A 181 17.10 -15.32 -2.46
C THR A 181 16.72 -14.85 -1.07
N LEU A 182 17.53 -15.24 -0.08
CA LEU A 182 17.49 -14.65 1.24
C LEU A 182 18.55 -13.54 1.31
N PHE A 183 18.15 -12.33 1.70
CA PHE A 183 19.05 -11.18 1.80
C PHE A 183 18.92 -10.47 3.16
N GLY A 184 19.95 -9.77 3.57
CA GLY A 184 19.96 -8.95 4.79
C GLY A 184 21.26 -9.07 5.58
N GLY A 185 21.28 -8.43 6.76
CA GLY A 185 22.44 -8.26 7.62
C GLY A 185 23.15 -6.93 7.37
N GLU A 186 24.14 -6.61 8.20
CA GLU A 186 24.97 -5.39 8.06
C GLU A 186 25.84 -5.41 6.78
N GLN A 187 25.96 -6.58 6.16
CA GLN A 187 26.62 -6.77 4.87
C GLN A 187 25.57 -7.19 3.85
N SER A 188 24.92 -6.21 3.27
CA SER A 188 23.88 -6.42 2.26
C SER A 188 24.40 -6.95 0.91
N CYS A 189 25.59 -7.50 0.87
CA CYS A 189 26.23 -8.11 -0.27
C CYS A 189 27.04 -9.31 0.19
N LEU A 190 26.39 -10.40 0.49
CA LEU A 190 27.07 -11.70 0.45
C LEU A 190 26.83 -12.31 -0.92
N PRO A 191 27.91 -12.72 -1.59
CA PRO A 191 27.82 -13.39 -2.87
C PRO A 191 27.05 -14.71 -2.77
#